data_a22f87b6de3f26c63a429f57b009653d
#
_entry.id   a22f87b6de3f26c63a429f57b009653d
#
_cell.length_a   1.000
_cell.length_b   1.000
_cell.length_c   1.000
_cell.angle_alpha   90.00
_cell.angle_beta   90.00
_cell.angle_gamma   90.00
#
_symmetry.space_group_name_H-M   'P 1'
#
loop_
_entity.id
_entity.type
_entity.pdbx_description
1 polymer ?
#
loop_
_entity_poly.entity_id
_entity_poly.type
_entity_poly.pdbx_seq_one_letter_code
_entity_poly.pdbx_strand_id
1 'polypeptide(L)'
;MLHAANQDLPCLAEVGLVPAWLFDTELAGRLLGLPRVGLGPMVEQLLGLALEKGHGAADWSRRPLPEDWLVYAALDVEVLIALRDVLAGLLEEQGKLEWARQEFEAVRTAPPPAPRAEPWRRTSGVHRVRKPRALAVVRSLWEARDRLAAERDIAPGRVLPDAAIVDAATSAPATAEALAALPVFRGRAQRRLTAYWFSAVAQAARLDPAELPRAAAPSDGPPPVARWADRDPAAAARLAAARAAVASVSEERNVPVENLLQPDLLRRLCWSPPPNGDLPAALRKGGARDWQVELLAPLLEPVLHP
;
A
#
# COMPACT_ATOMS: atom_id res chain seq x y z
N MET A 1 -10.56 -5.70 18.11
CA MET A 1 -9.15 -5.89 17.76
C MET A 1 -9.05 -6.53 16.39
N LEU A 2 -7.94 -6.29 15.69
CA LEU A 2 -7.64 -6.80 14.35
C LEU A 2 -6.15 -7.11 14.26
N HIS A 3 -5.74 -7.79 13.21
CA HIS A 3 -4.34 -7.98 12.86
C HIS A 3 -4.10 -7.33 11.50
N ALA A 4 -3.20 -6.36 11.42
CA ALA A 4 -2.98 -5.52 10.22
C ALA A 4 -4.26 -4.77 9.77
N ALA A 5 -4.90 -4.09 10.70
CA ALA A 5 -6.22 -3.48 10.58
C ALA A 5 -6.43 -2.58 9.35
N ASN A 6 -5.38 -1.94 8.87
CA ASN A 6 -5.42 -1.08 7.68
C ASN A 6 -5.84 -1.82 6.39
N GLN A 7 -5.79 -3.15 6.37
CA GLN A 7 -6.22 -3.99 5.25
C GLN A 7 -7.73 -4.25 5.31
N ASP A 8 -8.30 -4.38 6.51
CA ASP A 8 -9.69 -4.79 6.72
C ASP A 8 -10.64 -3.60 6.89
N LEU A 9 -10.19 -2.52 7.54
CA LEU A 9 -11.01 -1.35 7.86
C LEU A 9 -11.76 -0.75 6.66
N PRO A 10 -11.16 -0.63 5.46
CA PRO A 10 -11.89 -0.13 4.29
C PRO A 10 -13.07 -1.03 3.90
N CYS A 11 -12.89 -2.36 3.92
CA CYS A 11 -13.95 -3.32 3.59
C CYS A 11 -15.03 -3.37 4.69
N LEU A 12 -14.62 -3.27 5.95
CA LEU A 12 -15.56 -3.23 7.08
C LEU A 12 -16.43 -1.96 7.04
N ALA A 13 -15.85 -0.83 6.64
CA ALA A 13 -16.58 0.43 6.50
C ALA A 13 -17.67 0.36 5.40
N GLU A 14 -17.45 -0.38 4.32
CA GLU A 14 -18.45 -0.58 3.25
C GLU A 14 -19.72 -1.28 3.76
N VAL A 15 -19.61 -2.12 4.78
CA VAL A 15 -20.75 -2.79 5.42
C VAL A 15 -21.21 -2.07 6.68
N GLY A 16 -20.77 -0.83 6.91
CA GLY A 16 -21.17 0.00 8.04
C GLY A 16 -20.53 -0.38 9.38
N LEU A 17 -19.51 -1.24 9.37
CA LEU A 17 -18.81 -1.67 10.58
C LEU A 17 -17.61 -0.75 10.81
N VAL A 18 -17.79 0.24 11.71
CA VAL A 18 -16.72 1.17 12.12
C VAL A 18 -16.41 0.90 13.59
N PRO A 19 -15.20 0.41 13.94
CA PRO A 19 -14.86 0.09 15.31
C PRO A 19 -14.73 1.36 16.15
N ALA A 20 -15.35 1.37 17.36
CA ALA A 20 -15.19 2.48 18.32
C ALA A 20 -13.77 2.51 18.92
N TRP A 21 -13.12 1.36 19.03
CA TRP A 21 -11.77 1.16 19.55
C TRP A 21 -11.00 0.18 18.68
N LEU A 22 -9.73 0.42 18.51
CA LEU A 22 -8.84 -0.46 17.77
C LEU A 22 -7.68 -0.90 18.66
N PHE A 23 -7.35 -2.18 18.61
CA PHE A 23 -6.04 -2.73 18.95
C PHE A 23 -5.56 -3.53 17.73
N ASP A 24 -4.45 -3.11 17.14
CA ASP A 24 -3.82 -3.78 15.99
C ASP A 24 -2.63 -4.58 16.47
N THR A 25 -2.73 -5.90 16.41
CA THR A 25 -1.70 -6.80 16.93
C THR A 25 -0.42 -6.78 16.07
N GLU A 26 -0.52 -6.56 14.75
CA GLU A 26 0.66 -6.41 13.89
C GLU A 26 1.44 -5.14 14.26
N LEU A 27 0.73 -4.02 14.38
CA LEU A 27 1.33 -2.74 14.71
C LEU A 27 1.94 -2.73 16.12
N ALA A 28 1.27 -3.38 17.08
CA ALA A 28 1.82 -3.63 18.42
C ALA A 28 3.15 -4.39 18.35
N GLY A 29 3.20 -5.46 17.58
CA GLY A 29 4.41 -6.25 17.38
C GLY A 29 5.55 -5.45 16.74
N ARG A 30 5.26 -4.56 15.79
CA ARG A 30 6.25 -3.64 15.20
C ARG A 30 6.82 -2.67 16.21
N LEU A 31 5.98 -2.06 17.05
CA LEU A 31 6.42 -1.15 18.10
C LEU A 31 7.26 -1.85 19.19
N LEU A 32 7.01 -3.12 19.45
CA LEU A 32 7.81 -3.97 20.32
C LEU A 32 9.13 -4.41 19.68
N GLY A 33 9.33 -4.20 18.40
CA GLY A 33 10.51 -4.64 17.66
C GLY A 33 10.56 -6.14 17.41
N LEU A 34 9.40 -6.81 17.35
CA LEU A 34 9.37 -8.24 17.07
C LEU A 34 9.90 -8.51 15.64
N PRO A 35 10.75 -9.53 15.46
CA PRO A 35 11.39 -9.79 14.17
C PRO A 35 10.41 -10.32 13.10
N ARG A 36 9.30 -10.90 13.51
CA ARG A 36 8.25 -11.42 12.66
C ARG A 36 6.90 -11.03 13.22
N VAL A 37 6.16 -10.19 12.50
CA VAL A 37 4.89 -9.60 12.97
C VAL A 37 3.64 -10.19 12.28
N GLY A 38 3.78 -11.22 11.44
CA GLY A 38 2.64 -11.98 10.94
C GLY A 38 1.93 -12.74 12.07
N LEU A 39 0.62 -12.96 11.95
CA LEU A 39 -0.20 -13.55 13.01
C LEU A 39 0.36 -14.90 13.49
N GLY A 40 0.58 -15.86 12.59
CA GLY A 40 1.10 -17.19 12.97
C GLY A 40 2.42 -17.15 13.72
N PRO A 41 3.49 -16.48 13.20
CA PRO A 41 4.75 -16.30 13.93
C PRO A 41 4.61 -15.64 15.30
N MET A 42 3.72 -14.64 15.46
CA MET A 42 3.51 -13.98 16.75
C MET A 42 2.80 -14.90 17.75
N VAL A 43 1.79 -15.63 17.30
CA VAL A 43 1.07 -16.61 18.10
C VAL A 43 2.00 -17.74 18.55
N GLU A 44 2.85 -18.23 17.65
CA GLU A 44 3.85 -19.24 17.98
C GLU A 44 4.84 -18.73 19.04
N GLN A 45 5.38 -17.53 18.85
CA GLN A 45 6.39 -16.94 19.73
C GLN A 45 5.83 -16.56 21.12
N LEU A 46 4.62 -15.97 21.15
CA LEU A 46 4.10 -15.34 22.37
C LEU A 46 3.09 -16.23 23.13
N LEU A 47 2.38 -17.12 22.42
CA LEU A 47 1.40 -18.01 23.04
C LEU A 47 1.80 -19.49 23.01
N GLY A 48 2.88 -19.85 22.31
CA GLY A 48 3.31 -21.24 22.15
C GLY A 48 2.35 -22.09 21.31
N LEU A 49 1.47 -21.48 20.53
CA LEU A 49 0.48 -22.15 19.70
C LEU A 49 0.91 -22.10 18.23
N ALA A 50 0.70 -23.20 17.51
CA ALA A 50 0.94 -23.25 16.06
C ALA A 50 -0.40 -23.06 15.32
N LEU A 51 -0.53 -21.99 14.53
CA LEU A 51 -1.68 -21.82 13.65
C LEU A 51 -1.51 -22.67 12.39
N GLU A 52 -2.56 -23.36 12.01
CA GLU A 52 -2.57 -24.15 10.78
C GLU A 52 -2.43 -23.24 9.56
N LYS A 53 -1.53 -23.60 8.66
CA LYS A 53 -1.34 -22.88 7.38
C LYS A 53 -2.28 -23.47 6.35
N GLY A 54 -3.14 -22.66 5.74
CA GLY A 54 -4.05 -23.25 4.77
C GLY A 54 -4.60 -22.26 3.74
N HIS A 55 -5.67 -21.61 4.05
CA HIS A 55 -6.58 -21.04 3.06
C HIS A 55 -6.36 -19.57 2.71
N GLY A 56 -5.24 -18.94 3.09
CA GLY A 56 -4.96 -17.52 2.84
C GLY A 56 -5.00 -17.10 1.36
N ALA A 57 -4.67 -18.02 0.44
CA ALA A 57 -4.74 -17.77 -1.02
C ALA A 57 -5.99 -18.36 -1.69
N ALA A 58 -6.94 -18.86 -0.91
CA ALA A 58 -8.16 -19.48 -1.42
C ALA A 58 -9.13 -18.43 -2.00
N ASP A 59 -10.07 -18.90 -2.81
CA ASP A 59 -11.12 -18.05 -3.38
C ASP A 59 -12.28 -17.85 -2.41
N TRP A 60 -12.13 -16.93 -1.50
CA TRP A 60 -13.14 -16.58 -0.49
C TRP A 60 -14.44 -16.00 -1.04
N SER A 61 -14.54 -15.75 -2.37
CA SER A 61 -15.82 -15.39 -3.01
C SER A 61 -16.73 -16.59 -3.27
N ARG A 62 -16.21 -17.81 -3.13
CA ARG A 62 -17.01 -19.05 -3.31
C ARG A 62 -18.16 -19.11 -2.30
N ARG A 63 -19.32 -19.60 -2.77
CA ARG A 63 -20.48 -19.90 -1.91
C ARG A 63 -21.06 -21.26 -2.25
N PRO A 64 -21.46 -22.09 -1.25
CA PRO A 64 -21.14 -21.92 0.17
C PRO A 64 -19.64 -22.06 0.43
N LEU A 65 -19.15 -21.47 1.53
CA LEU A 65 -17.78 -21.67 1.98
C LEU A 65 -17.62 -23.10 2.50
N PRO A 66 -16.51 -23.80 2.20
CA PRO A 66 -16.18 -25.09 2.78
C PRO A 66 -16.02 -24.99 4.31
N GLU A 67 -16.35 -26.05 5.04
CA GLU A 67 -16.29 -26.06 6.52
C GLU A 67 -14.86 -25.84 7.04
N ASP A 68 -13.87 -26.45 6.40
CA ASP A 68 -12.45 -26.28 6.74
C ASP A 68 -11.98 -24.82 6.61
N TRP A 69 -12.56 -24.04 5.68
CA TRP A 69 -12.27 -22.61 5.57
C TRP A 69 -12.91 -21.79 6.69
N LEU A 70 -14.12 -22.16 7.12
CA LEU A 70 -14.79 -21.53 8.25
C LEU A 70 -14.02 -21.77 9.55
N VAL A 71 -13.54 -23.00 9.75
CA VAL A 71 -12.67 -23.35 10.89
C VAL A 71 -11.37 -22.53 10.85
N TYR A 72 -10.72 -22.45 9.69
CA TYR A 72 -9.52 -21.65 9.51
C TYR A 72 -9.76 -20.17 9.88
N ALA A 73 -10.83 -19.56 9.37
CA ALA A 73 -11.17 -18.17 9.67
C ALA A 73 -11.50 -17.95 11.16
N ALA A 74 -12.13 -18.92 11.82
CA ALA A 74 -12.42 -18.85 13.25
C ALA A 74 -11.13 -18.89 14.09
N LEU A 75 -10.17 -19.76 13.74
CA LEU A 75 -8.89 -19.88 14.44
C LEU A 75 -8.05 -18.60 14.32
N ASP A 76 -8.08 -17.91 13.18
CA ASP A 76 -7.38 -16.64 13.00
C ASP A 76 -7.90 -15.53 13.94
N VAL A 77 -9.15 -15.64 14.42
CA VAL A 77 -9.77 -14.65 15.31
C VAL A 77 -9.70 -15.07 16.78
N GLU A 78 -9.80 -16.37 17.08
CA GLU A 78 -9.86 -16.91 18.42
C GLU A 78 -8.64 -16.54 19.27
N VAL A 79 -7.46 -16.56 18.68
CA VAL A 79 -6.19 -16.28 19.37
C VAL A 79 -5.95 -14.78 19.63
N LEU A 80 -6.72 -13.88 18.99
CA LEU A 80 -6.43 -12.45 19.04
C LEU A 80 -6.58 -11.84 20.43
N ILE A 81 -7.50 -12.35 21.29
CA ILE A 81 -7.71 -11.82 22.63
C ILE A 81 -6.49 -12.12 23.50
N ALA A 82 -6.05 -13.37 23.53
CA ALA A 82 -4.87 -13.76 24.31
C ALA A 82 -3.61 -13.04 23.79
N LEU A 83 -3.46 -12.93 22.47
CA LEU A 83 -2.34 -12.22 21.85
C LEU A 83 -2.34 -10.74 22.23
N ARG A 84 -3.50 -10.08 22.21
CA ARG A 84 -3.64 -8.68 22.65
C ARG A 84 -3.19 -8.50 24.09
N ASP A 85 -3.60 -9.38 25.00
CA ASP A 85 -3.29 -9.22 26.42
C ASP A 85 -1.79 -9.32 26.69
N VAL A 86 -1.12 -10.28 26.03
CA VAL A 86 0.35 -10.40 26.11
C VAL A 86 1.04 -9.17 25.51
N LEU A 87 0.62 -8.75 24.31
CA LEU A 87 1.21 -7.57 23.65
C LEU A 87 1.00 -6.28 24.44
N ALA A 88 -0.17 -6.10 25.05
CA ALA A 88 -0.44 -4.92 25.89
C ALA A 88 0.47 -4.88 27.12
N GLY A 89 0.68 -6.02 27.79
CA GLY A 89 1.63 -6.13 28.90
C GLY A 89 3.06 -5.77 28.48
N LEU A 90 3.53 -6.33 27.37
CA LEU A 90 4.88 -6.04 26.84
C LEU A 90 5.05 -4.55 26.43
N LEU A 91 4.01 -3.94 25.85
CA LEU A 91 4.01 -2.51 25.51
C LEU A 91 4.08 -1.65 26.76
N GLU A 92 3.38 -2.04 27.82
CA GLU A 92 3.44 -1.33 29.11
C GLU A 92 4.83 -1.47 29.78
N GLU A 93 5.38 -2.67 29.83
CA GLU A 93 6.73 -2.96 30.34
C GLU A 93 7.82 -2.14 29.61
N GLN A 94 7.68 -1.94 28.29
CA GLN A 94 8.61 -1.14 27.49
C GLN A 94 8.28 0.37 27.47
N GLY A 95 7.23 0.82 28.17
CA GLY A 95 6.79 2.22 28.17
C GLY A 95 6.25 2.70 26.82
N LYS A 96 5.79 1.79 25.95
CA LYS A 96 5.32 2.09 24.58
C LYS A 96 3.80 1.99 24.42
N LEU A 97 3.06 1.72 25.48
CA LEU A 97 1.60 1.52 25.40
C LEU A 97 0.90 2.79 24.86
N GLU A 98 1.34 3.98 25.27
CA GLU A 98 0.77 5.23 24.78
C GLU A 98 1.12 5.46 23.29
N TRP A 99 2.31 5.08 22.84
CA TRP A 99 2.68 5.11 21.42
C TRP A 99 1.73 4.24 20.60
N ALA A 100 1.49 3.01 21.07
CA ALA A 100 0.57 2.09 20.43
C ALA A 100 -0.86 2.64 20.36
N ARG A 101 -1.36 3.28 21.43
CA ARG A 101 -2.68 3.90 21.44
C ARG A 101 -2.82 4.98 20.38
N GLN A 102 -1.82 5.87 20.26
CA GLN A 102 -1.80 6.91 19.23
C GLN A 102 -1.77 6.33 17.82
N GLU A 103 -0.99 5.27 17.59
CA GLU A 103 -0.95 4.60 16.29
C GLU A 103 -2.28 3.91 15.97
N PHE A 104 -2.88 3.19 16.93
CA PHE A 104 -4.18 2.54 16.73
C PHE A 104 -5.29 3.54 16.42
N GLU A 105 -5.31 4.65 17.15
CA GLU A 105 -6.28 5.72 16.92
C GLU A 105 -6.09 6.39 15.56
N ALA A 106 -4.84 6.61 15.16
CA ALA A 106 -4.54 7.14 13.83
C ALA A 106 -4.96 6.20 12.70
N VAL A 107 -4.79 4.89 12.85
CA VAL A 107 -5.27 3.88 11.89
C VAL A 107 -6.79 3.83 11.87
N ARG A 108 -7.43 3.84 13.06
CA ARG A 108 -8.90 3.78 13.21
C ARG A 108 -9.60 4.99 12.58
N THR A 109 -9.01 6.18 12.72
CA THR A 109 -9.61 7.46 12.27
C THR A 109 -9.10 7.92 10.92
N ALA A 110 -8.18 7.15 10.30
CA ALA A 110 -7.67 7.50 8.99
C ALA A 110 -8.82 7.65 7.98
N PRO A 111 -8.88 8.76 7.23
CA PRO A 111 -9.87 8.88 6.19
C PRO A 111 -9.65 7.82 5.11
N PRO A 112 -10.69 7.37 4.42
CA PRO A 112 -10.51 6.50 3.26
C PRO A 112 -9.49 7.11 2.29
N PRO A 113 -8.61 6.31 1.71
CA PRO A 113 -7.64 6.83 0.75
C PRO A 113 -8.36 7.50 -0.40
N ALA A 114 -7.95 8.72 -0.74
CA ALA A 114 -8.53 9.44 -1.87
C ALA A 114 -8.45 8.59 -3.15
N PRO A 115 -9.53 8.55 -3.96
CA PRO A 115 -9.49 7.86 -5.25
C PRO A 115 -8.33 8.37 -6.10
N ARG A 116 -7.55 7.47 -6.63
CA ARG A 116 -6.40 7.85 -7.47
C ARG A 116 -6.89 8.38 -8.81
N ALA A 117 -6.31 9.47 -9.26
CA ALA A 117 -6.64 10.06 -10.57
C ALA A 117 -6.33 9.11 -11.75
N GLU A 118 -5.27 8.30 -11.63
CA GLU A 118 -4.83 7.39 -12.68
C GLU A 118 -4.51 5.98 -12.12
N PRO A 119 -5.54 5.24 -11.62
CA PRO A 119 -5.35 3.93 -10.99
C PRO A 119 -4.74 2.88 -11.94
N TRP A 120 -4.99 2.99 -13.24
CA TRP A 120 -4.46 2.15 -14.31
C TRP A 120 -2.93 2.15 -14.37
N ARG A 121 -2.25 3.18 -13.85
CA ARG A 121 -0.78 3.23 -13.78
C ARG A 121 -0.17 2.21 -12.82
N ARG A 122 -1.00 1.54 -12.02
CA ARG A 122 -0.56 0.43 -11.16
C ARG A 122 -0.68 -0.93 -11.82
N THR A 123 -1.12 -1.01 -13.06
CA THR A 123 -1.09 -2.26 -13.84
C THR A 123 0.32 -2.84 -13.79
N SER A 124 0.43 -4.08 -13.30
CA SER A 124 1.73 -4.75 -13.17
C SER A 124 2.42 -4.82 -14.53
N GLY A 125 3.68 -4.38 -14.60
CA GLY A 125 4.43 -4.32 -15.85
C GLY A 125 4.21 -3.06 -16.69
N VAL A 126 3.38 -2.09 -16.28
CA VAL A 126 3.15 -0.84 -17.02
C VAL A 126 4.43 -0.02 -17.26
N HIS A 127 5.44 -0.16 -16.40
CA HIS A 127 6.74 0.49 -16.55
C HIS A 127 7.46 0.14 -17.88
N ARG A 128 7.08 -0.96 -18.54
CA ARG A 128 7.57 -1.36 -19.86
C ARG A 128 6.91 -0.58 -20.99
N VAL A 129 5.75 0.05 -20.71
CA VAL A 129 4.96 0.80 -21.69
C VAL A 129 5.30 2.29 -21.58
N ARG A 130 6.07 2.82 -22.54
CA ARG A 130 6.58 4.21 -22.48
C ARG A 130 5.90 5.16 -23.44
N LYS A 131 5.35 4.66 -24.55
CA LYS A 131 4.73 5.50 -25.59
C LYS A 131 3.35 5.98 -25.11
N PRO A 132 3.02 7.29 -25.21
CA PRO A 132 1.73 7.83 -24.80
C PRO A 132 0.52 7.08 -25.38
N ARG A 133 0.57 6.73 -26.66
CA ARG A 133 -0.50 5.94 -27.33
C ARG A 133 -0.66 4.56 -26.73
N ALA A 134 0.42 3.87 -26.41
CA ALA A 134 0.37 2.57 -25.74
C ALA A 134 -0.14 2.69 -24.30
N LEU A 135 0.22 3.75 -23.58
CA LEU A 135 -0.35 4.05 -22.25
C LEU A 135 -1.86 4.31 -22.33
N ALA A 136 -2.35 4.93 -23.41
CA ALA A 136 -3.79 5.09 -23.64
C ALA A 136 -4.48 3.73 -23.81
N VAL A 137 -3.85 2.77 -24.48
CA VAL A 137 -4.36 1.38 -24.57
C VAL A 137 -4.42 0.72 -23.20
N VAL A 138 -3.37 0.90 -22.35
CA VAL A 138 -3.40 0.39 -20.97
C VAL A 138 -4.60 0.98 -20.22
N ARG A 139 -4.79 2.31 -20.26
CA ARG A 139 -5.89 3.00 -19.61
C ARG A 139 -7.24 2.46 -20.07
N SER A 140 -7.49 2.42 -21.37
CA SER A 140 -8.78 2.00 -21.93
C SER A 140 -9.11 0.53 -21.61
N LEU A 141 -8.12 -0.38 -21.69
CA LEU A 141 -8.32 -1.79 -21.33
C LEU A 141 -8.52 -1.97 -19.82
N TRP A 142 -7.78 -1.21 -19.00
CA TRP A 142 -7.96 -1.22 -17.54
C TRP A 142 -9.37 -0.77 -17.15
N GLU A 143 -9.85 0.34 -17.71
CA GLU A 143 -11.20 0.86 -17.47
C GLU A 143 -12.30 -0.09 -17.97
N ALA A 144 -12.12 -0.71 -19.14
CA ALA A 144 -13.04 -1.71 -19.67
C ALA A 144 -13.08 -2.95 -18.77
N ARG A 145 -11.92 -3.40 -18.28
CA ARG A 145 -11.81 -4.51 -17.33
C ARG A 145 -12.52 -4.21 -16.02
N ASP A 146 -12.30 -3.03 -15.48
CA ASP A 146 -12.82 -2.61 -14.17
C ASP A 146 -14.35 -2.54 -14.21
N ARG A 147 -14.94 -1.95 -15.27
CA ARG A 147 -16.40 -1.97 -15.49
C ARG A 147 -16.96 -3.38 -15.56
N LEU A 148 -16.35 -4.24 -16.39
CA LEU A 148 -16.84 -5.61 -16.56
C LEU A 148 -16.68 -6.45 -15.28
N ALA A 149 -15.65 -6.18 -14.48
CA ALA A 149 -15.43 -6.80 -13.20
C ALA A 149 -16.50 -6.42 -12.18
N ALA A 150 -16.84 -5.13 -12.10
CA ALA A 150 -17.92 -4.62 -11.26
C ALA A 150 -19.30 -5.17 -11.69
N GLU A 151 -19.62 -5.18 -12.99
CA GLU A 151 -20.87 -5.73 -13.51
C GLU A 151 -21.05 -7.23 -13.20
N ARG A 152 -19.95 -7.98 -13.10
CA ARG A 152 -19.98 -9.43 -12.87
C ARG A 152 -19.70 -9.83 -11.43
N ASP A 153 -19.40 -8.87 -10.58
CA ASP A 153 -18.94 -9.11 -9.21
C ASP A 153 -17.75 -10.11 -9.15
N ILE A 154 -16.75 -9.86 -10.00
CA ILE A 154 -15.56 -10.70 -10.12
C ILE A 154 -14.30 -9.83 -9.99
N ALA A 155 -13.30 -10.32 -9.28
CA ALA A 155 -12.01 -9.63 -9.15
C ALA A 155 -11.42 -9.27 -10.54
N PRO A 156 -10.97 -8.02 -10.77
CA PRO A 156 -10.51 -7.55 -12.08
C PRO A 156 -9.44 -8.43 -12.73
N GLY A 157 -8.49 -8.94 -11.97
CA GLY A 157 -7.44 -9.84 -12.46
C GLY A 157 -7.95 -11.18 -13.00
N ARG A 158 -9.14 -11.63 -12.56
CA ARG A 158 -9.81 -12.83 -13.09
C ARG A 158 -10.55 -12.55 -14.40
N VAL A 159 -10.99 -11.31 -14.59
CA VAL A 159 -11.64 -10.88 -15.85
C VAL A 159 -10.59 -10.73 -16.95
N LEU A 160 -9.50 -10.00 -16.68
CA LEU A 160 -8.38 -9.85 -17.60
C LEU A 160 -7.09 -9.60 -16.80
N PRO A 161 -6.08 -10.49 -16.85
CA PRO A 161 -4.81 -10.29 -16.15
C PRO A 161 -4.05 -9.04 -16.62
N ASP A 162 -3.31 -8.41 -15.73
CA ASP A 162 -2.46 -7.24 -16.03
C ASP A 162 -1.50 -7.49 -17.19
N ALA A 163 -0.92 -8.70 -17.26
CA ALA A 163 -0.02 -9.09 -18.36
C ALA A 163 -0.69 -8.96 -19.73
N ALA A 164 -1.99 -9.33 -19.85
CA ALA A 164 -2.73 -9.19 -21.09
C ALA A 164 -2.90 -7.73 -21.53
N ILE A 165 -3.15 -6.83 -20.58
CA ILE A 165 -3.26 -5.39 -20.83
C ILE A 165 -1.94 -4.85 -21.37
N VAL A 166 -0.82 -5.21 -20.72
CA VAL A 166 0.52 -4.77 -21.12
C VAL A 166 0.92 -5.35 -22.48
N ASP A 167 0.62 -6.62 -22.74
CA ASP A 167 0.91 -7.27 -24.01
C ASP A 167 0.13 -6.64 -25.17
N ALA A 168 -1.16 -6.36 -24.98
CA ALA A 168 -1.98 -5.66 -25.96
C ALA A 168 -1.47 -4.24 -26.23
N ALA A 169 -1.09 -3.50 -25.19
CA ALA A 169 -0.55 -2.14 -25.32
C ALA A 169 0.82 -2.12 -26.03
N THR A 170 1.65 -3.13 -25.82
CA THR A 170 2.97 -3.25 -26.44
C THR A 170 2.88 -3.71 -27.88
N SER A 171 2.00 -4.67 -28.17
CA SER A 171 1.81 -5.25 -29.52
C SER A 171 1.00 -4.34 -30.46
N ALA A 172 0.21 -3.40 -29.90
CA ALA A 172 -0.62 -2.45 -30.65
C ALA A 172 -1.46 -3.11 -31.77
N PRO A 173 -2.32 -4.10 -31.45
CA PRO A 173 -3.07 -4.85 -32.48
C PRO A 173 -4.00 -3.92 -33.25
N ALA A 174 -3.91 -3.95 -34.58
CA ALA A 174 -4.72 -3.12 -35.48
C ALA A 174 -6.11 -3.70 -35.74
N THR A 175 -6.33 -5.00 -35.49
CA THR A 175 -7.59 -5.70 -35.72
C THR A 175 -7.98 -6.59 -34.55
N ALA A 176 -9.25 -6.98 -34.48
CA ALA A 176 -9.74 -7.90 -33.46
C ALA A 176 -9.06 -9.28 -33.53
N GLU A 177 -8.75 -9.74 -34.74
CA GLU A 177 -8.05 -11.01 -35.00
C GLU A 177 -6.60 -10.95 -34.47
N ALA A 178 -5.91 -9.82 -34.69
CA ALA A 178 -4.56 -9.58 -34.16
C ALA A 178 -4.57 -9.57 -32.64
N LEU A 179 -5.56 -8.97 -31.99
CA LEU A 179 -5.75 -9.00 -30.54
C LEU A 179 -6.00 -10.44 -30.06
N ALA A 180 -6.92 -11.18 -30.70
CA ALA A 180 -7.26 -12.55 -30.34
C ALA A 180 -6.08 -13.53 -30.52
N ALA A 181 -5.09 -13.18 -31.33
CA ALA A 181 -3.88 -13.96 -31.53
C ALA A 181 -2.88 -13.85 -30.38
N LEU A 182 -3.00 -12.85 -29.49
CA LEU A 182 -2.11 -12.70 -28.33
C LEU A 182 -2.33 -13.83 -27.30
N PRO A 183 -1.30 -14.27 -26.58
CA PRO A 183 -1.34 -15.48 -25.74
C PRO A 183 -2.53 -15.56 -24.80
N VAL A 184 -2.77 -14.52 -24.00
CA VAL A 184 -3.88 -14.52 -23.03
C VAL A 184 -5.24 -14.44 -23.71
N PHE A 185 -5.36 -13.72 -24.84
CA PHE A 185 -6.61 -13.53 -25.56
C PHE A 185 -7.06 -14.79 -26.36
N ARG A 186 -6.19 -15.78 -26.53
CA ARG A 186 -6.55 -17.08 -27.15
C ARG A 186 -7.46 -17.94 -26.29
N GLY A 187 -7.54 -17.68 -24.99
CA GLY A 187 -8.40 -18.42 -24.06
C GLY A 187 -9.90 -18.32 -24.43
N ARG A 188 -10.67 -19.41 -24.21
CA ARG A 188 -12.09 -19.48 -24.54
C ARG A 188 -12.92 -18.33 -23.98
N ALA A 189 -12.65 -17.92 -22.74
CA ALA A 189 -13.33 -16.82 -22.07
C ALA A 189 -13.05 -15.49 -22.77
N GLN A 190 -11.79 -15.23 -23.13
CA GLN A 190 -11.37 -13.99 -23.76
C GLN A 190 -11.82 -13.88 -25.21
N ARG A 191 -11.86 -15.01 -25.95
CA ARG A 191 -12.40 -15.03 -27.33
C ARG A 191 -13.85 -14.57 -27.43
N ARG A 192 -14.68 -14.89 -26.43
CA ARG A 192 -16.07 -14.42 -26.37
C ARG A 192 -16.19 -12.90 -26.17
N LEU A 193 -15.14 -12.27 -25.65
CA LEU A 193 -15.06 -10.85 -25.35
C LEU A 193 -14.12 -10.10 -26.31
N THR A 194 -13.66 -10.72 -27.40
CA THR A 194 -12.70 -10.10 -28.33
C THR A 194 -13.19 -8.75 -28.83
N ALA A 195 -14.45 -8.64 -29.25
CA ALA A 195 -15.03 -7.39 -29.72
C ALA A 195 -15.06 -6.32 -28.63
N TYR A 196 -15.36 -6.71 -27.39
CA TYR A 196 -15.37 -5.80 -26.23
C TYR A 196 -13.97 -5.25 -25.95
N TRP A 197 -12.95 -6.12 -25.87
CA TRP A 197 -11.57 -5.70 -25.65
C TRP A 197 -11.02 -4.89 -26.82
N PHE A 198 -11.32 -5.30 -28.05
CA PHE A 198 -10.85 -4.56 -29.22
C PHE A 198 -11.49 -3.17 -29.32
N SER A 199 -12.73 -3.00 -28.90
CA SER A 199 -13.37 -1.67 -28.85
C SER A 199 -12.58 -0.69 -27.95
N ALA A 200 -12.08 -1.16 -26.79
CA ALA A 200 -11.25 -0.36 -25.92
C ALA A 200 -9.88 -0.01 -26.56
N VAL A 201 -9.24 -0.95 -27.25
CA VAL A 201 -8.02 -0.71 -28.02
C VAL A 201 -8.25 0.31 -29.12
N ALA A 202 -9.33 0.14 -29.90
CA ALA A 202 -9.69 1.04 -31.01
C ALA A 202 -10.03 2.46 -30.51
N GLN A 203 -10.68 2.58 -29.36
CA GLN A 203 -10.95 3.86 -28.71
C GLN A 203 -9.63 4.58 -28.37
N ALA A 204 -8.68 3.89 -27.75
CA ALA A 204 -7.36 4.45 -27.44
C ALA A 204 -6.60 4.90 -28.70
N ALA A 205 -6.75 4.16 -29.81
CA ALA A 205 -6.11 4.49 -31.08
C ALA A 205 -6.65 5.80 -31.70
N ARG A 206 -7.89 6.17 -31.40
CA ARG A 206 -8.58 7.36 -31.96
C ARG A 206 -8.43 8.63 -31.13
N LEU A 207 -7.85 8.54 -29.93
CA LEU A 207 -7.66 9.72 -29.05
C LEU A 207 -6.81 10.80 -29.74
N ASP A 208 -7.18 12.05 -29.54
CA ASP A 208 -6.35 13.16 -29.96
C ASP A 208 -5.01 13.18 -29.20
N PRO A 209 -3.93 13.70 -29.81
CA PRO A 209 -2.64 13.82 -29.15
C PRO A 209 -2.69 14.53 -27.79
N ALA A 210 -3.59 15.50 -27.61
CA ALA A 210 -3.77 16.25 -26.36
C ALA A 210 -4.43 15.40 -25.24
N GLU A 211 -5.17 14.35 -25.58
CA GLU A 211 -5.86 13.45 -24.64
C GLU A 211 -4.99 12.28 -24.19
N LEU A 212 -3.83 12.13 -24.82
CA LEU A 212 -2.93 11.03 -24.49
C LEU A 212 -2.35 11.17 -23.10
N PRO A 213 -2.24 10.06 -22.34
CA PRO A 213 -1.57 10.08 -21.05
C PRO A 213 -0.13 10.54 -21.17
N ARG A 214 0.34 11.35 -20.23
CA ARG A 214 1.75 11.70 -20.13
C ARG A 214 2.59 10.45 -19.87
N ALA A 215 3.81 10.40 -20.41
CA ALA A 215 4.71 9.25 -20.22
C ALA A 215 5.05 9.01 -18.72
N ALA A 216 5.24 10.09 -17.97
CA ALA A 216 5.42 10.03 -16.53
C ALA A 216 4.16 10.49 -15.79
N ALA A 217 3.83 9.83 -14.68
CA ALA A 217 2.78 10.32 -13.78
C ALA A 217 3.21 11.68 -13.20
N PRO A 218 2.26 12.61 -12.99
CA PRO A 218 2.54 13.81 -12.22
C PRO A 218 3.11 13.44 -10.86
N SER A 219 4.19 14.08 -10.43
CA SER A 219 4.76 13.92 -9.10
C SER A 219 4.79 15.28 -8.42
N ASP A 220 4.21 15.36 -7.26
CA ASP A 220 4.23 16.53 -6.36
C ASP A 220 5.35 16.44 -5.32
N GLY A 221 6.09 15.34 -5.31
CA GLY A 221 7.18 15.07 -4.39
C GLY A 221 8.55 15.50 -4.88
N PRO A 222 9.58 15.39 -4.00
CA PRO A 222 10.95 15.63 -4.39
C PRO A 222 11.40 14.67 -5.51
N PRO A 223 12.40 15.06 -6.30
CA PRO A 223 12.94 14.20 -7.36
C PRO A 223 13.46 12.87 -6.78
N PRO A 224 13.75 11.86 -7.62
CA PRO A 224 14.38 10.63 -7.16
C PRO A 224 15.69 10.91 -6.41
N VAL A 225 15.88 10.25 -5.25
CA VAL A 225 17.02 10.48 -4.35
C VAL A 225 18.37 10.35 -5.07
N ALA A 226 18.48 9.45 -6.05
CA ALA A 226 19.69 9.27 -6.85
C ALA A 226 20.14 10.56 -7.63
N ARG A 227 19.25 11.55 -7.77
CA ARG A 227 19.54 12.80 -8.44
C ARG A 227 19.78 13.97 -7.48
N TRP A 228 19.71 13.74 -6.18
CA TRP A 228 19.81 14.82 -5.19
C TRP A 228 21.22 15.39 -5.11
N ALA A 229 22.25 14.53 -5.13
CA ALA A 229 23.64 14.99 -5.10
C ALA A 229 23.98 15.99 -6.22
N ASP A 230 23.39 15.79 -7.41
CA ASP A 230 23.62 16.65 -8.57
C ASP A 230 22.73 17.90 -8.57
N ARG A 231 21.54 17.84 -7.94
CA ARG A 231 20.55 18.92 -7.98
C ARG A 231 20.59 19.84 -6.77
N ASP A 232 20.75 19.27 -5.61
CA ASP A 232 20.82 19.95 -4.32
C ASP A 232 21.68 19.09 -3.36
N PRO A 233 23.01 19.29 -3.37
CA PRO A 233 23.93 18.59 -2.48
C PRO A 233 23.61 18.79 -1.00
N ALA A 234 23.08 19.98 -0.63
CA ALA A 234 22.70 20.25 0.75
C ALA A 234 21.50 19.40 1.19
N ALA A 235 20.49 19.26 0.34
CA ALA A 235 19.36 18.35 0.61
C ALA A 235 19.81 16.89 0.70
N ALA A 236 20.77 16.47 -0.14
CA ALA A 236 21.34 15.13 -0.07
C ALA A 236 22.07 14.89 1.27
N ALA A 237 22.86 15.85 1.73
CA ALA A 237 23.54 15.79 3.01
C ALA A 237 22.56 15.75 4.18
N ARG A 238 21.54 16.63 4.19
CA ARG A 238 20.46 16.60 5.18
C ARG A 238 19.77 15.24 5.25
N LEU A 239 19.43 14.64 4.09
CA LEU A 239 18.79 13.32 4.04
C LEU A 239 19.68 12.22 4.63
N ALA A 240 20.98 12.24 4.32
CA ALA A 240 21.93 11.27 4.87
C ALA A 240 22.02 11.38 6.39
N ALA A 241 22.19 12.59 6.93
CA ALA A 241 22.26 12.85 8.36
C ALA A 241 20.92 12.53 9.07
N ALA A 242 19.78 12.90 8.49
CA ALA A 242 18.47 12.60 9.05
C ALA A 242 18.19 11.09 9.11
N ARG A 243 18.58 10.33 8.08
CA ARG A 243 18.48 8.86 8.10
C ARG A 243 19.33 8.25 9.18
N ALA A 244 20.55 8.73 9.39
CA ALA A 244 21.43 8.26 10.45
C ALA A 244 20.83 8.54 11.84
N ALA A 245 20.27 9.74 12.05
CA ALA A 245 19.60 10.08 13.31
C ALA A 245 18.37 9.18 13.58
N VAL A 246 17.52 8.96 12.59
CA VAL A 246 16.34 8.08 12.75
C VAL A 246 16.77 6.62 12.94
N ALA A 247 17.82 6.15 12.27
CA ALA A 247 18.37 4.80 12.46
C ALA A 247 18.89 4.60 13.89
N SER A 248 19.60 5.57 14.44
CA SER A 248 20.06 5.53 15.84
C SER A 248 18.91 5.38 16.83
N VAL A 249 17.81 6.14 16.62
CA VAL A 249 16.59 6.02 17.46
C VAL A 249 15.94 4.65 17.27
N SER A 250 15.92 4.13 16.03
CA SER A 250 15.39 2.80 15.73
C SER A 250 16.09 1.71 16.52
N GLU A 251 17.42 1.76 16.57
CA GLU A 251 18.22 0.81 17.33
C GLU A 251 18.01 0.99 18.84
N GLU A 252 18.07 2.24 19.34
CA GLU A 252 17.89 2.54 20.77
C GLU A 252 16.51 2.12 21.30
N ARG A 253 15.47 2.39 20.53
CA ARG A 253 14.09 2.12 20.93
C ARG A 253 13.59 0.76 20.49
N ASN A 254 14.36 0.02 19.69
CA ASN A 254 13.93 -1.22 19.08
C ASN A 254 12.57 -1.06 18.37
N VAL A 255 12.48 -0.08 17.46
CA VAL A 255 11.28 0.20 16.63
C VAL A 255 11.73 0.36 15.19
N PRO A 256 11.10 -0.30 14.20
CA PRO A 256 11.46 -0.16 12.80
C PRO A 256 11.43 1.30 12.33
N VAL A 257 12.38 1.69 11.49
CA VAL A 257 12.54 3.06 10.98
C VAL A 257 11.25 3.61 10.36
N GLU A 258 10.54 2.79 9.60
CA GLU A 258 9.28 3.15 8.95
C GLU A 258 8.12 3.41 9.93
N ASN A 259 8.20 2.86 11.15
CA ASN A 259 7.25 3.13 12.23
C ASN A 259 7.63 4.37 13.04
N LEU A 260 8.91 4.77 13.04
CA LEU A 260 9.35 6.04 13.64
C LEU A 260 8.97 7.23 12.77
N LEU A 261 9.19 7.14 11.46
CA LEU A 261 8.84 8.20 10.52
C LEU A 261 8.66 7.65 9.11
N GLN A 262 7.58 8.03 8.45
CA GLN A 262 7.35 7.64 7.07
C GLN A 262 8.50 8.13 6.17
N PRO A 263 9.11 7.25 5.36
CA PRO A 263 10.26 7.62 4.52
C PRO A 263 9.99 8.76 3.54
N ASP A 264 8.75 8.88 3.04
CA ASP A 264 8.38 9.98 2.13
C ASP A 264 8.30 11.32 2.86
N LEU A 265 7.79 11.35 4.09
CA LEU A 265 7.75 12.56 4.91
C LEU A 265 9.18 13.03 5.20
N LEU A 266 10.08 12.13 5.63
CA LEU A 266 11.48 12.48 5.86
C LEU A 266 12.13 13.06 4.60
N ARG A 267 11.89 12.46 3.43
CA ARG A 267 12.40 12.98 2.15
C ARG A 267 11.88 14.37 1.83
N ARG A 268 10.58 14.64 2.02
CA ARG A 268 9.97 15.96 1.79
C ARG A 268 10.58 17.02 2.69
N LEU A 269 10.72 16.72 3.98
CA LEU A 269 11.33 17.62 4.96
C LEU A 269 12.79 17.92 4.64
N CYS A 270 13.59 16.93 4.23
CA CYS A 270 15.00 17.15 3.84
C CYS A 270 15.15 17.91 2.54
N TRP A 271 14.21 17.75 1.58
CA TRP A 271 14.22 18.46 0.31
C TRP A 271 13.81 19.93 0.46
N SER A 272 12.76 20.17 1.22
CA SER A 272 12.22 21.52 1.51
C SER A 272 11.98 21.62 3.01
N PRO A 273 13.02 21.97 3.80
CA PRO A 273 12.87 22.12 5.24
C PRO A 273 11.81 23.19 5.58
N PRO A 274 10.98 22.98 6.61
CA PRO A 274 10.12 24.04 7.13
C PRO A 274 10.98 25.16 7.73
N PRO A 275 10.42 26.37 7.98
CA PRO A 275 11.11 27.38 8.76
C PRO A 275 11.60 26.86 10.11
N ASN A 276 12.71 27.42 10.61
CA ASN A 276 13.28 27.02 11.91
C ASN A 276 12.23 27.18 13.01
N GLY A 277 12.08 26.14 13.86
CA GLY A 277 11.06 26.06 14.91
C GLY A 277 9.70 25.53 14.48
N ASP A 278 9.43 25.39 13.16
CA ASP A 278 8.15 24.89 12.63
C ASP A 278 8.13 23.37 12.38
N LEU A 279 9.25 22.69 12.63
CA LEU A 279 9.38 21.25 12.37
C LEU A 279 8.31 20.40 13.10
N PRO A 280 7.98 20.62 14.38
CA PRO A 280 6.93 19.87 15.06
C PRO A 280 5.57 19.97 14.34
N ALA A 281 5.21 21.17 13.87
CA ALA A 281 3.97 21.39 13.12
C ALA A 281 4.01 20.70 11.74
N ALA A 282 5.15 20.76 11.07
CA ALA A 282 5.35 20.10 9.77
C ALA A 282 5.29 18.57 9.87
N LEU A 283 5.84 17.98 10.92
CA LEU A 283 5.75 16.56 11.23
C LEU A 283 4.29 16.13 11.44
N ARG A 284 3.54 16.83 12.30
CA ARG A 284 2.11 16.56 12.54
C ARG A 284 1.29 16.67 11.25
N LYS A 285 1.50 17.74 10.50
CA LYS A 285 0.85 17.93 9.17
C LYS A 285 1.16 16.80 8.20
N GLY A 286 2.34 16.22 8.29
CA GLY A 286 2.77 15.04 7.52
C GLY A 286 2.24 13.71 8.06
N GLY A 287 1.44 13.75 9.15
CA GLY A 287 0.82 12.57 9.75
C GLY A 287 1.64 11.89 10.85
N ALA A 288 2.69 12.53 11.36
CA ALA A 288 3.40 12.03 12.54
C ALA A 288 2.55 12.20 13.81
N ARG A 289 2.61 11.21 14.71
CA ARG A 289 1.93 11.22 16.02
C ARG A 289 2.75 12.03 17.00
N ASP A 290 2.13 12.44 18.11
CA ASP A 290 2.83 13.26 19.10
C ASP A 290 4.07 12.55 19.65
N TRP A 291 4.00 11.26 19.96
CA TRP A 291 5.15 10.49 20.41
C TRP A 291 6.32 10.51 19.40
N GLN A 292 6.04 10.49 18.10
CA GLN A 292 7.05 10.57 17.03
C GLN A 292 7.65 11.97 16.97
N VAL A 293 6.81 13.00 17.12
CA VAL A 293 7.24 14.40 17.14
C VAL A 293 8.13 14.69 18.34
N GLU A 294 7.75 14.25 19.53
CA GLU A 294 8.52 14.41 20.76
C GLU A 294 9.89 13.75 20.66
N LEU A 295 9.95 12.58 20.04
CA LEU A 295 11.17 11.81 19.91
C LEU A 295 12.09 12.34 18.81
N LEU A 296 11.55 12.77 17.67
CA LEU A 296 12.34 13.04 16.48
C LEU A 296 12.57 14.53 16.19
N ALA A 297 11.67 15.44 16.60
CA ALA A 297 11.85 16.85 16.30
C ALA A 297 13.15 17.43 16.89
N PRO A 298 13.54 17.14 18.16
CA PRO A 298 14.79 17.66 18.72
C PRO A 298 16.05 17.16 17.99
N LEU A 299 15.97 15.96 17.38
CA LEU A 299 17.09 15.33 16.66
C LEU A 299 17.18 15.79 15.21
N LEU A 300 16.04 16.07 14.58
CA LEU A 300 15.98 16.45 13.17
C LEU A 300 16.14 17.96 12.96
N GLU A 301 15.75 18.82 13.93
CA GLU A 301 15.87 20.27 13.82
C GLU A 301 17.30 20.71 13.47
N PRO A 302 18.37 20.31 14.20
CA PRO A 302 19.73 20.72 13.87
C PRO A 302 20.25 20.10 12.58
N VAL A 303 19.66 19.00 12.11
CA VAL A 303 20.04 18.37 10.84
C VAL A 303 19.44 19.09 9.65
N LEU A 304 18.21 19.64 9.82
CA LEU A 304 17.51 20.34 8.76
C LEU A 304 17.97 21.82 8.66
N HIS A 305 18.46 22.38 9.75
CA HIS A 305 18.96 23.76 9.87
C HIS A 305 20.38 23.80 10.49
N PRO A 306 21.40 23.29 9.74
CA PRO A 306 22.77 23.19 10.22
C PRO A 306 23.46 24.55 10.41
#